data_bd7248e79004affd9548df3bc75bda83
#
_entry.id   bd7248e79004affd9548df3bc75bda83
#
_cell.length_a   1.000
_cell.length_b   1.000
_cell.length_c   1.000
_cell.angle_alpha   90.00
_cell.angle_beta   90.00
_cell.angle_gamma   90.00
#
_symmetry.space_group_name_H-M   'P 1'
#
loop_
_entity.id
_entity.type
_entity.pdbx_description
1 polymer ?
#
loop_
_entity_poly.entity_id
_entity_poly.type
_entity_poly.pdbx_seq_one_letter_code
_entity_poly.pdbx_strand_id
1 'polypeptide(L)'
;MKNILAIQSHVVFGHAGNSAAEFPMRRLGANVWPLNTVQFSNHTQYGQWTGCVMPANHLTDIVQGIADIGQLQRCDAVLSGYLGSAEQGEQILEIVRQVKAANPAAKYFCDPVMGHPEKGCIVAPGVAEFHTSYAMPASDIIAPNLIELEILTGHAVNSVDEAVSAARELIAAGPQIVLIKHLARAGYRLDRFEMLLVTATQALHISRPLVDFGARQPVGVGDVTSGLLLVKLLQGATLSEALEHVTAAVYGVMTVTREMKEYELQVVAAQDLIAKPDQHFTASVL
;
A
#
# COMPACT_ATOMS: atom_id res chain seq x y z
N MET A 1 -4.68 -14.96 14.67
CA MET A 1 -3.62 -14.34 13.86
C MET A 1 -4.13 -14.29 12.44
N LYS A 2 -4.00 -13.17 11.73
CA LYS A 2 -4.48 -12.99 10.35
C LYS A 2 -3.40 -13.37 9.35
N ASN A 3 -3.80 -14.07 8.27
CA ASN A 3 -2.89 -14.50 7.21
C ASN A 3 -3.07 -13.60 5.99
N ILE A 4 -1.99 -13.01 5.50
CA ILE A 4 -2.00 -12.06 4.38
C ILE A 4 -1.07 -12.58 3.28
N LEU A 5 -1.60 -12.82 2.10
CA LEU A 5 -0.82 -13.06 0.89
C LEU A 5 -0.41 -11.70 0.32
N ALA A 6 0.88 -11.35 0.46
CA ALA A 6 1.42 -10.06 0.03
C ALA A 6 2.16 -10.21 -1.30
N ILE A 7 1.53 -9.74 -2.39
CA ILE A 7 2.03 -9.84 -3.76
C ILE A 7 2.62 -8.49 -4.17
N GLN A 8 3.90 -8.30 -3.93
CA GLN A 8 4.60 -7.02 -4.12
C GLN A 8 6.01 -7.23 -4.66
N SER A 9 6.69 -6.13 -5.00
CA SER A 9 8.12 -6.18 -5.33
C SER A 9 8.97 -6.69 -4.15
N HIS A 10 10.16 -7.18 -4.47
CA HIS A 10 11.18 -7.49 -3.48
C HIS A 10 12.53 -6.93 -3.92
N VAL A 11 13.23 -6.31 -2.99
CA VAL A 11 14.62 -5.86 -3.16
C VAL A 11 15.52 -6.54 -2.12
N VAL A 12 16.73 -6.91 -2.54
CA VAL A 12 17.72 -7.55 -1.65
C VAL A 12 18.34 -6.52 -0.71
N PHE A 13 18.69 -5.36 -1.25
CA PHE A 13 19.19 -4.23 -0.48
C PHE A 13 18.12 -3.14 -0.42
N GLY A 14 17.82 -2.67 0.78
CA GLY A 14 16.86 -1.61 1.05
C GLY A 14 15.43 -2.10 1.26
N HIS A 15 14.48 -1.16 1.23
CA HIS A 15 13.10 -1.37 1.63
C HIS A 15 12.12 -0.87 0.57
N ALA A 16 11.54 -1.80 -0.20
CA ALA A 16 10.44 -1.56 -1.14
C ALA A 16 9.57 -2.81 -1.25
N GLY A 17 8.28 -2.64 -1.43
CA GLY A 17 7.33 -3.75 -1.55
C GLY A 17 7.36 -4.66 -0.33
N ASN A 18 7.49 -5.98 -0.55
CA ASN A 18 7.58 -6.97 0.53
C ASN A 18 8.75 -6.70 1.48
N SER A 19 9.91 -6.26 0.97
CA SER A 19 11.06 -5.91 1.81
C SER A 19 10.79 -4.76 2.78
N ALA A 20 9.84 -3.88 2.48
CA ALA A 20 9.41 -2.80 3.36
C ALA A 20 8.25 -3.22 4.28
N ALA A 21 7.23 -3.89 3.76
CA ALA A 21 5.95 -4.09 4.43
C ALA A 21 5.90 -5.36 5.28
N GLU A 22 6.62 -6.43 4.92
CA GLU A 22 6.52 -7.74 5.57
C GLU A 22 6.84 -7.68 7.06
N PHE A 23 8.00 -7.15 7.41
CA PHE A 23 8.42 -7.06 8.81
C PHE A 23 7.48 -6.20 9.66
N PRO A 24 7.08 -4.98 9.24
CA PRO A 24 6.08 -4.19 9.97
C PRO A 24 4.75 -4.89 10.18
N MET A 25 4.21 -5.58 9.17
CA MET A 25 2.98 -6.36 9.31
C MET A 25 3.14 -7.51 10.32
N ARG A 26 4.26 -8.24 10.26
CA ARG A 26 4.58 -9.30 11.23
C ARG A 26 4.75 -8.76 12.65
N ARG A 27 5.34 -7.57 12.78
CA ARG A 27 5.51 -6.89 14.08
C ARG A 27 4.16 -6.52 14.72
N LEU A 28 3.12 -6.27 13.89
CA LEU A 28 1.73 -6.12 14.35
C LEU A 28 0.98 -7.45 14.54
N GLY A 29 1.65 -8.60 14.44
CA GLY A 29 1.08 -9.91 14.70
C GLY A 29 0.35 -10.55 13.52
N ALA A 30 0.53 -10.08 12.29
CA ALA A 30 0.05 -10.78 11.09
C ALA A 30 1.02 -11.91 10.69
N ASN A 31 0.47 -12.96 10.10
CA ASN A 31 1.25 -13.97 9.38
C ASN A 31 1.26 -13.60 7.90
N VAL A 32 2.43 -13.22 7.37
CA VAL A 32 2.58 -12.74 6.01
C VAL A 32 3.18 -13.82 5.12
N TRP A 33 2.54 -14.08 3.98
CA TRP A 33 3.01 -14.94 2.91
C TRP A 33 3.51 -14.07 1.76
N PRO A 34 4.81 -13.73 1.72
CA PRO A 34 5.33 -12.85 0.69
C PRO A 34 5.47 -13.60 -0.64
N LEU A 35 4.88 -13.05 -1.69
CA LEU A 35 4.99 -13.50 -3.07
C LEU A 35 5.53 -12.34 -3.91
N ASN A 36 6.68 -12.53 -4.54
CA ASN A 36 7.41 -11.44 -5.17
C ASN A 36 7.03 -11.30 -6.65
N THR A 37 6.68 -10.09 -7.09
CA THR A 37 6.46 -9.74 -8.50
C THR A 37 7.78 -9.53 -9.24
N VAL A 38 8.78 -9.02 -8.54
CA VAL A 38 10.15 -8.84 -9.02
C VAL A 38 11.14 -9.20 -7.92
N GLN A 39 12.32 -9.63 -8.33
CA GLN A 39 13.48 -9.80 -7.45
C GLN A 39 14.59 -8.89 -7.96
N PHE A 40 14.79 -7.73 -7.30
CA PHE A 40 15.81 -6.77 -7.69
C PHE A 40 16.92 -6.64 -6.62
N SER A 41 18.10 -6.22 -7.03
CA SER A 41 19.21 -5.93 -6.12
C SER A 41 18.85 -4.81 -5.14
N ASN A 42 18.18 -3.76 -5.62
CA ASN A 42 17.75 -2.56 -4.90
C ASN A 42 16.58 -1.91 -5.66
N HIS A 43 15.90 -0.95 -5.05
CA HIS A 43 14.83 -0.22 -5.72
C HIS A 43 15.36 0.73 -6.82
N THR A 44 14.51 1.02 -7.78
CA THR A 44 14.88 1.74 -9.02
C THR A 44 15.29 3.20 -8.82
N GLN A 45 15.00 3.80 -7.64
CA GLN A 45 15.39 5.17 -7.29
C GLN A 45 16.91 5.37 -7.14
N TYR A 46 17.70 4.28 -7.09
CA TYR A 46 19.16 4.35 -7.19
C TYR A 46 19.66 4.67 -8.60
N GLY A 47 18.77 4.62 -9.61
CA GLY A 47 19.11 4.87 -11.02
C GLY A 47 19.69 3.67 -11.74
N GLN A 48 20.16 2.67 -11.01
CA GLN A 48 20.64 1.38 -11.54
C GLN A 48 20.24 0.24 -10.61
N TRP A 49 19.91 -0.90 -11.17
CA TRP A 49 19.56 -2.13 -10.45
C TRP A 49 19.81 -3.34 -11.36
N THR A 50 19.86 -4.52 -10.75
CA THR A 50 19.91 -5.82 -11.42
C THR A 50 18.82 -6.73 -10.87
N GLY A 51 18.50 -7.80 -11.59
CA GLY A 51 17.48 -8.77 -11.20
C GLY A 51 16.48 -9.04 -12.31
N CYS A 52 15.33 -9.57 -11.96
CA CYS A 52 14.31 -9.96 -12.94
C CYS A 52 12.89 -9.66 -12.47
N VAL A 53 12.00 -9.49 -13.43
CA VAL A 53 10.56 -9.62 -13.26
C VAL A 53 10.23 -11.10 -13.21
N MET A 54 9.42 -11.55 -12.26
CA MET A 54 9.02 -12.95 -12.17
C MET A 54 8.19 -13.34 -13.41
N PRO A 55 8.42 -14.56 -13.96
CA PRO A 55 7.66 -15.04 -15.12
C PRO A 55 6.14 -14.98 -14.88
N ALA A 56 5.40 -14.83 -15.97
CA ALA A 56 3.97 -14.59 -15.92
C ALA A 56 3.20 -15.64 -15.08
N ASN A 57 3.37 -16.91 -15.28
CA ASN A 57 2.65 -17.96 -14.56
C ASN A 57 3.22 -18.27 -13.14
N HIS A 58 4.36 -17.66 -12.77
CA HIS A 58 5.02 -17.96 -11.49
C HIS A 58 4.14 -17.66 -10.27
N LEU A 59 3.37 -16.56 -10.31
CA LEU A 59 2.53 -16.15 -9.19
C LEU A 59 1.38 -17.14 -8.95
N THR A 60 0.70 -17.53 -10.03
CA THR A 60 -0.41 -18.49 -9.97
C THR A 60 0.05 -19.90 -9.62
N ASP A 61 1.21 -20.35 -10.15
CA ASP A 61 1.76 -21.67 -9.85
C ASP A 61 2.11 -21.82 -8.36
N ILE A 62 2.68 -20.78 -7.74
CA ILE A 62 2.97 -20.79 -6.30
C ILE A 62 1.68 -20.84 -5.47
N VAL A 63 0.67 -20.04 -5.84
CA VAL A 63 -0.61 -20.04 -5.11
C VAL A 63 -1.35 -21.36 -5.30
N GLN A 64 -1.28 -21.98 -6.47
CA GLN A 64 -1.81 -23.32 -6.68
C GLN A 64 -1.14 -24.34 -5.74
N GLY A 65 0.19 -24.29 -5.58
CA GLY A 65 0.90 -25.14 -4.62
C GLY A 65 0.42 -24.93 -3.16
N ILE A 66 0.05 -23.70 -2.78
CA ILE A 66 -0.55 -23.41 -1.46
C ILE A 66 -1.96 -24.00 -1.36
N ALA A 67 -2.73 -23.96 -2.45
CA ALA A 67 -4.05 -24.57 -2.52
C ALA A 67 -3.97 -26.10 -2.43
N ASP A 68 -3.04 -26.74 -3.12
CA ASP A 68 -2.83 -28.18 -3.17
C ASP A 68 -2.52 -28.79 -1.78
N ILE A 69 -1.84 -28.02 -0.93
CA ILE A 69 -1.60 -28.41 0.48
C ILE A 69 -2.73 -27.99 1.43
N GLY A 70 -3.86 -27.51 0.90
CA GLY A 70 -5.04 -27.17 1.68
C GLY A 70 -4.88 -25.98 2.63
N GLN A 71 -4.07 -24.96 2.27
CA GLN A 71 -3.85 -23.80 3.15
C GLN A 71 -4.50 -22.51 2.65
N LEU A 72 -4.99 -22.48 1.40
CA LEU A 72 -5.50 -21.24 0.79
C LEU A 72 -6.74 -20.69 1.50
N GLN A 73 -7.60 -21.55 2.05
CA GLN A 73 -8.79 -21.14 2.84
C GLN A 73 -8.44 -20.39 4.13
N ARG A 74 -7.18 -20.41 4.56
CA ARG A 74 -6.69 -19.66 5.73
C ARG A 74 -6.25 -18.24 5.39
N CYS A 75 -6.20 -17.87 4.09
CA CYS A 75 -5.84 -16.54 3.66
C CYS A 75 -6.97 -15.56 3.99
N ASP A 76 -6.70 -14.58 4.86
CA ASP A 76 -7.67 -13.55 5.25
C ASP A 76 -7.66 -12.34 4.32
N ALA A 77 -6.55 -12.10 3.61
CA ALA A 77 -6.45 -11.03 2.63
C ALA A 77 -5.34 -11.25 1.60
N VAL A 78 -5.56 -10.68 0.41
CA VAL A 78 -4.53 -10.44 -0.60
C VAL A 78 -4.18 -8.96 -0.57
N LEU A 79 -2.89 -8.64 -0.48
CA LEU A 79 -2.34 -7.28 -0.63
C LEU A 79 -1.51 -7.26 -1.91
N SER A 80 -1.91 -6.50 -2.92
CA SER A 80 -1.08 -6.26 -4.11
C SER A 80 -0.43 -4.89 -4.07
N GLY A 81 0.78 -4.79 -4.63
CA GLY A 81 1.52 -3.55 -4.77
C GLY A 81 2.16 -3.43 -6.15
N TYR A 82 3.44 -3.07 -6.22
CA TYR A 82 4.16 -2.88 -7.47
C TYR A 82 4.14 -4.12 -8.37
N LEU A 83 3.84 -3.90 -9.66
CA LEU A 83 3.86 -4.88 -10.73
C LEU A 83 5.03 -4.64 -11.67
N GLY A 84 5.70 -5.71 -12.05
CA GLY A 84 6.75 -5.66 -13.07
C GLY A 84 6.21 -5.66 -14.49
N SER A 85 4.98 -6.12 -14.71
CA SER A 85 4.29 -6.13 -16.00
C SER A 85 2.77 -6.18 -15.84
N ALA A 86 2.03 -5.84 -16.91
CA ALA A 86 0.57 -5.90 -16.92
C ALA A 86 0.05 -7.34 -16.84
N GLU A 87 0.76 -8.33 -17.41
CA GLU A 87 0.39 -9.74 -17.36
C GLU A 87 0.36 -10.28 -15.92
N GLN A 88 1.22 -9.77 -15.03
CA GLN A 88 1.16 -10.12 -13.61
C GLN A 88 -0.14 -9.62 -12.96
N GLY A 89 -0.70 -8.53 -13.46
CA GLY A 89 -1.99 -8.02 -12.98
C GLY A 89 -3.12 -9.01 -13.19
N GLU A 90 -3.23 -9.60 -14.37
CA GLU A 90 -4.24 -10.64 -14.67
C GLU A 90 -4.13 -11.83 -13.72
N GLN A 91 -2.90 -12.24 -13.41
CA GLN A 91 -2.64 -13.33 -12.47
C GLN A 91 -3.03 -12.97 -11.04
N ILE A 92 -2.78 -11.74 -10.61
CA ILE A 92 -3.21 -11.28 -9.28
C ILE A 92 -4.74 -11.35 -9.16
N LEU A 93 -5.49 -10.96 -10.18
CA LEU A 93 -6.95 -11.09 -10.14
C LEU A 93 -7.40 -12.55 -10.14
N GLU A 94 -6.71 -13.44 -10.84
CA GLU A 94 -6.98 -14.87 -10.75
C GLU A 94 -6.73 -15.40 -9.34
N ILE A 95 -5.60 -15.01 -8.72
CA ILE A 95 -5.28 -15.36 -7.32
C ILE A 95 -6.34 -14.81 -6.36
N VAL A 96 -6.78 -13.57 -6.54
CA VAL A 96 -7.86 -12.97 -5.72
C VAL A 96 -9.14 -13.79 -5.84
N ARG A 97 -9.51 -14.23 -7.05
CA ARG A 97 -10.68 -15.09 -7.25
C ARG A 97 -10.54 -16.43 -6.53
N GLN A 98 -9.37 -17.07 -6.63
CA GLN A 98 -9.08 -18.36 -5.96
C GLN A 98 -9.13 -18.20 -4.43
N VAL A 99 -8.52 -17.15 -3.88
CA VAL A 99 -8.54 -16.86 -2.44
C VAL A 99 -9.97 -16.60 -1.97
N LYS A 100 -10.74 -15.75 -2.66
CA LYS A 100 -12.15 -15.46 -2.30
C LYS A 100 -13.07 -16.67 -2.49
N ALA A 101 -12.77 -17.57 -3.42
CA ALA A 101 -13.49 -18.83 -3.57
C ALA A 101 -13.21 -19.78 -2.38
N ALA A 102 -11.96 -19.84 -1.90
CA ALA A 102 -11.56 -20.64 -0.76
C ALA A 102 -11.96 -20.02 0.59
N ASN A 103 -11.95 -18.70 0.70
CA ASN A 103 -12.39 -17.93 1.86
C ASN A 103 -13.20 -16.70 1.41
N PRO A 104 -14.55 -16.78 1.35
CA PRO A 104 -15.39 -15.65 0.92
C PRO A 104 -15.29 -14.39 1.77
N ALA A 105 -14.78 -14.49 3.01
CA ALA A 105 -14.55 -13.33 3.88
C ALA A 105 -13.22 -12.61 3.60
N ALA A 106 -12.34 -13.21 2.78
CA ALA A 106 -11.05 -12.63 2.45
C ALA A 106 -11.19 -11.29 1.73
N LYS A 107 -10.30 -10.35 2.06
CA LYS A 107 -10.28 -9.01 1.47
C LYS A 107 -9.21 -8.89 0.40
N TYR A 108 -9.48 -8.09 -0.62
CA TYR A 108 -8.47 -7.66 -1.58
C TYR A 108 -8.13 -6.19 -1.33
N PHE A 109 -6.89 -5.95 -0.91
CA PHE A 109 -6.31 -4.62 -0.75
C PHE A 109 -5.38 -4.35 -1.94
N CYS A 110 -5.74 -3.36 -2.77
CA CYS A 110 -4.93 -2.90 -3.89
C CYS A 110 -4.14 -1.65 -3.50
N ASP A 111 -2.83 -1.73 -3.51
CA ASP A 111 -1.95 -0.56 -3.57
C ASP A 111 -1.59 -0.32 -5.05
N PRO A 112 -2.21 0.65 -5.74
CA PRO A 112 -2.10 0.81 -7.18
C PRO A 112 -0.83 1.58 -7.54
N VAL A 113 0.32 0.99 -7.28
CA VAL A 113 1.62 1.63 -7.51
C VAL A 113 1.80 1.93 -8.99
N MET A 114 1.63 3.20 -9.38
CA MET A 114 1.74 3.65 -10.78
C MET A 114 2.69 4.84 -10.94
N GLY A 115 2.85 5.66 -9.91
CA GLY A 115 3.57 6.91 -10.08
C GLY A 115 4.08 7.54 -8.80
N HIS A 116 4.87 8.58 -9.02
CA HIS A 116 5.42 9.42 -7.96
C HIS A 116 5.00 10.86 -8.23
N PRO A 117 4.66 11.67 -7.20
CA PRO A 117 4.20 13.05 -7.39
C PRO A 117 5.12 13.93 -8.24
N GLU A 118 6.43 13.69 -8.20
CA GLU A 118 7.43 14.47 -8.95
C GLU A 118 7.76 13.87 -10.33
N LYS A 119 7.50 12.57 -10.56
CA LYS A 119 7.94 11.84 -11.76
C LYS A 119 6.80 11.42 -12.68
N GLY A 120 5.55 11.61 -12.23
CA GLY A 120 4.37 11.14 -12.95
C GLY A 120 4.24 9.61 -12.95
N CYS A 121 3.56 9.07 -13.95
CA CYS A 121 3.40 7.63 -14.14
C CYS A 121 4.71 7.01 -14.64
N ILE A 122 5.25 6.03 -13.89
CA ILE A 122 6.59 5.45 -14.11
C ILE A 122 6.58 3.92 -14.22
N VAL A 123 5.42 3.30 -14.39
CA VAL A 123 5.27 1.85 -14.48
C VAL A 123 5.33 1.34 -15.92
N ALA A 124 5.47 0.02 -16.07
CA ALA A 124 5.47 -0.64 -17.37
C ALA A 124 4.16 -0.37 -18.15
N PRO A 125 4.21 -0.38 -19.49
CA PRO A 125 3.02 -0.21 -20.33
C PRO A 125 1.90 -1.17 -19.93
N GLY A 126 0.65 -0.69 -19.93
CA GLY A 126 -0.54 -1.46 -19.58
C GLY A 126 -0.83 -1.57 -18.07
N VAL A 127 0.14 -1.30 -17.19
CA VAL A 127 -0.07 -1.41 -15.72
C VAL A 127 -1.08 -0.37 -15.23
N ALA A 128 -1.02 0.87 -15.71
CA ALA A 128 -1.99 1.90 -15.32
C ALA A 128 -3.42 1.55 -15.79
N GLU A 129 -3.57 1.05 -17.02
CA GLU A 129 -4.85 0.56 -17.54
C GLU A 129 -5.38 -0.62 -16.73
N PHE A 130 -4.50 -1.57 -16.37
CA PHE A 130 -4.86 -2.69 -15.50
C PHE A 130 -5.42 -2.20 -14.16
N HIS A 131 -4.75 -1.26 -13.50
CA HIS A 131 -5.22 -0.73 -12.22
C HIS A 131 -6.57 -0.02 -12.35
N THR A 132 -6.75 0.81 -13.38
CA THR A 132 -7.99 1.57 -13.60
C THR A 132 -9.16 0.68 -13.97
N SER A 133 -8.94 -0.25 -14.92
CA SER A 133 -10.04 -1.00 -15.54
C SER A 133 -10.37 -2.31 -14.82
N TYR A 134 -9.42 -2.89 -14.06
CA TYR A 134 -9.58 -4.23 -13.49
C TYR A 134 -9.30 -4.32 -12.00
N ALA A 135 -8.15 -3.82 -11.50
CA ALA A 135 -7.78 -4.00 -10.10
C ALA A 135 -8.64 -3.15 -9.17
N MET A 136 -8.86 -1.87 -9.52
CA MET A 136 -9.66 -0.95 -8.71
C MET A 136 -11.10 -1.48 -8.53
N PRO A 137 -11.86 -1.85 -9.58
CA PRO A 137 -13.21 -2.38 -9.39
C PRO A 137 -13.27 -3.70 -8.62
N ALA A 138 -12.23 -4.52 -8.67
CA ALA A 138 -12.17 -5.80 -7.98
C ALA A 138 -11.76 -5.69 -6.50
N SER A 139 -11.21 -4.56 -6.08
CA SER A 139 -10.67 -4.37 -4.74
C SER A 139 -11.76 -4.09 -3.70
N ASP A 140 -11.55 -4.54 -2.46
CA ASP A 140 -12.35 -4.12 -1.29
C ASP A 140 -11.80 -2.82 -0.70
N ILE A 141 -10.47 -2.66 -0.77
CA ILE A 141 -9.72 -1.49 -0.27
C ILE A 141 -8.71 -1.09 -1.32
N ILE A 142 -8.61 0.21 -1.59
CA ILE A 142 -7.58 0.75 -2.49
C ILE A 142 -6.84 1.92 -1.84
N ALA A 143 -5.53 2.00 -2.05
CA ALA A 143 -4.68 3.00 -1.41
C ALA A 143 -3.83 3.82 -2.40
N PRO A 144 -4.41 4.69 -3.22
CA PRO A 144 -3.67 5.56 -4.11
C PRO A 144 -2.95 6.71 -3.38
N ASN A 145 -1.84 7.20 -3.92
CA ASN A 145 -1.40 8.57 -3.69
C ASN A 145 -2.20 9.55 -4.58
N LEU A 146 -1.91 10.86 -4.49
CA LEU A 146 -2.67 11.86 -5.25
C LEU A 146 -2.58 11.65 -6.78
N ILE A 147 -1.40 11.36 -7.31
CA ILE A 147 -1.22 11.11 -8.77
C ILE A 147 -1.93 9.84 -9.20
N GLU A 148 -1.85 8.79 -8.40
CA GLU A 148 -2.56 7.54 -8.65
C GLU A 148 -4.08 7.73 -8.61
N LEU A 149 -4.59 8.55 -7.68
CA LEU A 149 -6.00 8.93 -7.63
C LEU A 149 -6.44 9.65 -8.92
N GLU A 150 -5.65 10.61 -9.39
CA GLU A 150 -5.92 11.34 -10.64
C GLU A 150 -5.89 10.43 -11.88
N ILE A 151 -4.97 9.47 -11.92
CA ILE A 151 -4.92 8.46 -13.00
C ILE A 151 -6.17 7.58 -12.94
N LEU A 152 -6.57 7.12 -11.77
CA LEU A 152 -7.74 6.23 -11.59
C LEU A 152 -9.07 6.91 -11.93
N THR A 153 -9.19 8.21 -11.67
CA THR A 153 -10.41 8.99 -11.95
C THR A 153 -10.39 9.71 -13.30
N GLY A 154 -9.21 9.90 -13.88
CA GLY A 154 -9.03 10.59 -15.16
C GLY A 154 -9.13 12.12 -15.07
N HIS A 155 -9.12 12.71 -13.88
CA HIS A 155 -9.18 14.17 -13.70
C HIS A 155 -8.25 14.66 -12.57
N ALA A 156 -7.89 15.94 -12.60
CA ALA A 156 -7.04 16.58 -11.60
C ALA A 156 -7.80 16.75 -10.27
N VAL A 157 -7.04 16.71 -9.17
CA VAL A 157 -7.53 16.89 -7.80
C VAL A 157 -6.68 17.94 -7.10
N ASN A 158 -7.29 19.07 -6.72
CA ASN A 158 -6.57 20.26 -6.23
C ASN A 158 -7.03 20.72 -4.84
N SER A 159 -7.99 20.03 -4.23
CA SER A 159 -8.48 20.33 -2.88
C SER A 159 -8.88 19.06 -2.14
N VAL A 160 -9.03 19.18 -0.82
CA VAL A 160 -9.52 18.08 0.03
C VAL A 160 -10.91 17.64 -0.40
N ASP A 161 -11.80 18.58 -0.71
CA ASP A 161 -13.17 18.27 -1.13
C ASP A 161 -13.21 17.54 -2.47
N GLU A 162 -12.35 17.93 -3.43
CA GLU A 162 -12.18 17.21 -4.69
C GLU A 162 -11.59 15.82 -4.46
N ALA A 163 -10.65 15.67 -3.53
CA ALA A 163 -10.07 14.37 -3.17
C ALA A 163 -11.11 13.42 -2.53
N VAL A 164 -11.98 13.94 -1.66
CA VAL A 164 -13.12 13.18 -1.10
C VAL A 164 -14.10 12.78 -2.20
N SER A 165 -14.42 13.68 -3.13
CA SER A 165 -15.32 13.40 -4.26
C SER A 165 -14.73 12.33 -5.18
N ALA A 166 -13.46 12.45 -5.55
CA ALA A 166 -12.73 11.47 -6.35
C ALA A 166 -12.68 10.09 -5.68
N ALA A 167 -12.42 10.04 -4.36
CA ALA A 167 -12.47 8.78 -3.61
C ALA A 167 -13.87 8.14 -3.64
N ARG A 168 -14.93 8.93 -3.56
CA ARG A 168 -16.33 8.44 -3.67
C ARG A 168 -16.67 7.92 -5.06
N GLU A 169 -16.09 8.51 -6.12
CA GLU A 169 -16.20 7.96 -7.49
C GLU A 169 -15.59 6.54 -7.55
N LEU A 170 -14.41 6.34 -6.98
CA LEU A 170 -13.81 5.00 -6.91
C LEU A 170 -14.69 4.03 -6.09
N ILE A 171 -15.25 4.49 -4.96
CA ILE A 171 -16.14 3.66 -4.12
C ILE A 171 -17.40 3.24 -4.90
N ALA A 172 -17.97 4.12 -5.70
CA ALA A 172 -19.11 3.78 -6.55
C ALA A 172 -18.78 2.72 -7.62
N ALA A 173 -17.49 2.57 -7.98
CA ALA A 173 -17.02 1.62 -8.97
C ALA A 173 -16.55 0.27 -8.40
N GLY A 174 -16.34 0.14 -7.07
CA GLY A 174 -15.94 -1.15 -6.48
C GLY A 174 -15.49 -1.11 -5.02
N PRO A 175 -14.45 -0.41 -4.65
CA PRO A 175 -13.89 -0.41 -3.31
C PRO A 175 -14.88 0.04 -2.23
N GLN A 176 -14.76 -0.52 -1.04
CA GLN A 176 -15.50 -0.05 0.14
C GLN A 176 -14.75 1.04 0.90
N ILE A 177 -13.41 1.03 0.80
CA ILE A 177 -12.51 1.95 1.50
C ILE A 177 -11.46 2.45 0.52
N VAL A 178 -11.25 3.77 0.50
CA VAL A 178 -10.16 4.43 -0.22
C VAL A 178 -9.26 5.16 0.77
N LEU A 179 -7.96 4.80 0.82
CA LEU A 179 -6.94 5.55 1.53
C LEU A 179 -6.16 6.41 0.54
N ILE A 180 -6.28 7.73 0.60
CA ILE A 180 -5.37 8.62 -0.12
C ILE A 180 -4.14 8.84 0.74
N LYS A 181 -3.02 8.21 0.35
CA LYS A 181 -1.79 8.11 1.17
C LYS A 181 -1.03 9.42 1.35
N HIS A 182 -1.22 10.38 0.49
CA HIS A 182 -0.62 11.70 0.57
C HIS A 182 -1.38 12.68 -0.30
N LEU A 183 -1.93 13.71 0.31
CA LEU A 183 -2.70 14.74 -0.39
C LEU A 183 -1.82 15.74 -1.16
N ALA A 184 -0.55 15.89 -0.77
CA ALA A 184 0.38 16.82 -1.41
C ALA A 184 -0.25 18.21 -1.63
N ARG A 185 -0.34 18.69 -2.89
CA ARG A 185 -0.93 19.99 -3.24
C ARG A 185 -2.42 20.13 -2.94
N ALA A 186 -3.14 19.01 -2.84
CA ALA A 186 -4.59 19.01 -2.55
C ALA A 186 -4.90 19.13 -1.05
N GLY A 187 -3.90 19.02 -0.16
CA GLY A 187 -4.08 19.14 1.28
C GLY A 187 -4.36 20.57 1.74
N TYR A 188 -4.83 20.69 2.97
CA TYR A 188 -5.06 22.00 3.61
C TYR A 188 -3.76 22.77 3.88
N ARG A 189 -2.64 22.03 4.06
CA ARG A 189 -1.36 22.61 4.47
C ARG A 189 -0.20 21.94 3.75
N LEU A 190 0.52 22.71 2.94
CA LEU A 190 1.69 22.24 2.18
C LEU A 190 2.91 21.92 3.08
N ASP A 191 2.93 22.41 4.32
CA ASP A 191 3.99 22.16 5.29
C ASP A 191 3.73 20.90 6.16
N ARG A 192 2.67 20.13 5.83
CA ARG A 192 2.28 18.94 6.56
C ARG A 192 2.07 17.75 5.61
N PHE A 193 2.20 16.57 6.18
CA PHE A 193 1.79 15.35 5.52
C PHE A 193 0.34 15.05 5.91
N GLU A 194 -0.53 14.92 4.92
CA GLU A 194 -1.96 14.73 5.13
C GLU A 194 -2.46 13.52 4.35
N MET A 195 -3.37 12.75 4.96
CA MET A 195 -4.04 11.59 4.37
C MET A 195 -5.56 11.70 4.55
N LEU A 196 -6.28 11.01 3.66
CA LEU A 196 -7.72 10.79 3.79
C LEU A 196 -8.04 9.30 3.79
N LEU A 197 -8.97 8.89 4.64
CA LEU A 197 -9.60 7.57 4.59
C LEU A 197 -11.09 7.77 4.36
N VAL A 198 -11.58 7.31 3.21
CA VAL A 198 -12.93 7.60 2.74
C VAL A 198 -13.71 6.31 2.56
N THR A 199 -14.97 6.33 2.98
CA THR A 199 -15.99 5.31 2.71
C THR A 199 -17.22 5.98 2.11
N ALA A 200 -18.26 5.22 1.78
CA ALA A 200 -19.51 5.77 1.28
C ALA A 200 -20.17 6.80 2.24
N THR A 201 -19.98 6.61 3.56
CA THR A 201 -20.68 7.39 4.59
C THR A 201 -19.78 8.27 5.44
N GLN A 202 -18.46 8.10 5.36
CA GLN A 202 -17.50 8.81 6.21
C GLN A 202 -16.25 9.20 5.43
N ALA A 203 -15.73 10.39 5.71
CA ALA A 203 -14.41 10.82 5.31
C ALA A 203 -13.63 11.25 6.55
N LEU A 204 -12.44 10.66 6.74
CA LEU A 204 -11.52 10.96 7.83
C LEU A 204 -10.29 11.66 7.26
N HIS A 205 -9.93 12.78 7.84
CA HIS A 205 -8.70 13.51 7.54
C HIS A 205 -7.73 13.36 8.70
N ILE A 206 -6.46 13.17 8.42
CA ILE A 206 -5.38 13.16 9.41
C ILE A 206 -4.16 13.91 8.91
N SER A 207 -3.48 14.59 9.81
CA SER A 207 -2.32 15.44 9.48
C SER A 207 -1.20 15.24 10.49
N ARG A 208 0.04 15.16 10.01
CA ARG A 208 1.26 15.09 10.81
C ARG A 208 2.36 16.02 10.27
N PRO A 209 3.39 16.33 11.05
CA PRO A 209 4.54 17.06 10.53
C PRO A 209 5.20 16.33 9.35
N LEU A 210 5.73 17.08 8.38
CA LEU A 210 6.65 16.52 7.41
C LEU A 210 7.95 16.11 8.12
N VAL A 211 8.53 14.99 7.66
CA VAL A 211 9.91 14.63 8.02
C VAL A 211 10.78 15.00 6.83
N ASP A 212 11.66 15.97 7.05
CA ASP A 212 12.52 16.49 5.99
C ASP A 212 13.74 15.57 5.77
N PHE A 213 13.85 15.01 4.60
CA PHE A 213 14.98 14.22 4.12
C PHE A 213 15.80 14.95 3.06
N GLY A 214 15.52 16.25 2.82
CA GLY A 214 16.14 17.02 1.75
C GLY A 214 15.72 16.52 0.35
N ALA A 215 16.69 16.44 -0.56
CA ALA A 215 16.43 16.13 -1.97
C ALA A 215 16.05 14.67 -2.25
N ARG A 216 16.21 13.73 -1.28
CA ARG A 216 16.02 12.31 -1.52
C ARG A 216 15.14 11.68 -0.46
N GLN A 217 13.87 11.48 -0.80
CA GLN A 217 12.89 10.87 0.08
C GLN A 217 13.07 9.34 0.17
N PRO A 218 12.87 8.71 1.34
CA PRO A 218 12.90 7.25 1.48
C PRO A 218 11.83 6.58 0.61
N VAL A 219 12.17 5.39 0.08
CA VAL A 219 11.25 4.52 -0.65
C VAL A 219 10.59 3.53 0.31
N GLY A 220 9.45 2.95 -0.05
CA GLY A 220 8.76 1.92 0.75
C GLY A 220 7.77 2.46 1.79
N VAL A 221 7.69 3.78 1.99
CA VAL A 221 6.74 4.40 2.95
C VAL A 221 5.30 4.04 2.62
N GLY A 222 4.93 4.04 1.33
CA GLY A 222 3.60 3.64 0.86
C GLY A 222 3.30 2.17 1.17
N ASP A 223 4.26 1.28 0.92
CA ASP A 223 4.13 -0.16 1.17
C ASP A 223 3.91 -0.45 2.66
N VAL A 224 4.69 0.19 3.54
CA VAL A 224 4.51 0.10 5.00
C VAL A 224 3.13 0.63 5.40
N THR A 225 2.70 1.78 4.87
CA THR A 225 1.40 2.39 5.15
C THR A 225 0.25 1.44 4.80
N SER A 226 0.26 0.89 3.59
CA SER A 226 -0.76 -0.04 3.10
C SER A 226 -0.79 -1.34 3.90
N GLY A 227 0.38 -1.91 4.20
CA GLY A 227 0.51 -3.14 4.99
C GLY A 227 -0.02 -2.97 6.42
N LEU A 228 0.37 -1.89 7.11
CA LEU A 228 -0.08 -1.63 8.48
C LEU A 228 -1.57 -1.34 8.55
N LEU A 229 -2.13 -0.57 7.58
CA LEU A 229 -3.57 -0.31 7.54
C LEU A 229 -4.35 -1.60 7.38
N LEU A 230 -3.95 -2.47 6.45
CA LEU A 230 -4.61 -3.76 6.25
C LEU A 230 -4.60 -4.60 7.54
N VAL A 231 -3.46 -4.71 8.22
CA VAL A 231 -3.37 -5.47 9.48
C VAL A 231 -4.33 -4.91 10.53
N LYS A 232 -4.35 -3.59 10.74
CA LYS A 232 -5.23 -2.96 11.75
C LYS A 232 -6.71 -3.19 11.44
N LEU A 233 -7.12 -3.05 10.16
CA LEU A 233 -8.50 -3.32 9.75
C LEU A 233 -8.88 -4.79 9.93
N LEU A 234 -8.00 -5.73 9.58
CA LEU A 234 -8.24 -7.17 9.80
C LEU A 234 -8.30 -7.56 11.27
N GLN A 235 -7.65 -6.80 12.15
CA GLN A 235 -7.71 -6.96 13.61
C GLN A 235 -8.98 -6.37 14.22
N GLY A 236 -9.82 -5.69 13.43
CA GLY A 236 -11.09 -5.12 13.87
C GLY A 236 -10.99 -3.72 14.47
N ALA A 237 -9.88 -3.01 14.23
CA ALA A 237 -9.77 -1.59 14.58
C ALA A 237 -10.82 -0.77 13.80
N THR A 238 -11.36 0.27 14.41
CA THR A 238 -12.17 1.26 13.72
C THR A 238 -11.33 1.98 12.66
N LEU A 239 -11.97 2.61 11.68
CA LEU A 239 -11.28 3.37 10.63
C LEU A 239 -10.37 4.46 11.22
N SER A 240 -10.86 5.17 12.25
CA SER A 240 -10.10 6.21 12.95
C SER A 240 -8.87 5.62 13.65
N GLU A 241 -9.06 4.59 14.50
CA GLU A 241 -7.95 3.92 15.20
C GLU A 241 -6.90 3.36 14.25
N ALA A 242 -7.33 2.76 13.13
CA ALA A 242 -6.43 2.23 12.12
C ALA A 242 -5.61 3.36 11.45
N LEU A 243 -6.26 4.43 11.03
CA LEU A 243 -5.62 5.59 10.38
C LEU A 243 -4.66 6.30 11.34
N GLU A 244 -5.05 6.52 12.59
CA GLU A 244 -4.23 7.14 13.64
C GLU A 244 -2.98 6.32 13.95
N HIS A 245 -3.15 5.01 14.16
CA HIS A 245 -2.03 4.11 14.43
C HIS A 245 -1.03 4.08 13.27
N VAL A 246 -1.52 3.93 12.04
CA VAL A 246 -0.67 3.88 10.84
C VAL A 246 0.09 5.19 10.66
N THR A 247 -0.58 6.33 10.82
CA THR A 247 0.05 7.65 10.72
C THR A 247 1.19 7.80 11.71
N ALA A 248 0.96 7.42 12.96
CA ALA A 248 1.94 7.52 14.04
C ALA A 248 3.09 6.52 13.88
N ALA A 249 2.81 5.27 13.52
CA ALA A 249 3.83 4.25 13.30
C ALA A 249 4.77 4.61 12.13
N VAL A 250 4.20 5.03 11.00
CA VAL A 250 4.99 5.46 9.83
C VAL A 250 5.80 6.71 10.14
N TYR A 251 5.23 7.67 10.89
CA TYR A 251 5.97 8.84 11.36
C TYR A 251 7.18 8.44 12.21
N GLY A 252 7.01 7.50 13.13
CA GLY A 252 8.10 6.96 13.96
C GLY A 252 9.21 6.32 13.12
N VAL A 253 8.85 5.47 12.14
CA VAL A 253 9.83 4.87 11.22
C VAL A 253 10.61 5.95 10.46
N MET A 254 9.92 6.94 9.91
CA MET A 254 10.57 8.04 9.17
C MET A 254 11.47 8.88 10.07
N THR A 255 11.06 9.17 11.30
CA THR A 255 11.86 9.95 12.25
C THR A 255 13.15 9.21 12.63
N VAL A 256 13.08 7.93 12.97
CA VAL A 256 14.25 7.08 13.25
C VAL A 256 15.17 7.02 12.02
N THR A 257 14.62 6.83 10.83
CA THR A 257 15.40 6.80 9.59
C THR A 257 16.18 8.10 9.38
N ARG A 258 15.53 9.25 9.59
CA ARG A 258 16.15 10.56 9.50
C ARG A 258 17.25 10.78 10.56
N GLU A 259 16.99 10.42 11.81
CA GLU A 259 17.93 10.55 12.92
C GLU A 259 19.19 9.73 12.70
N MET A 260 19.04 8.53 12.13
CA MET A 260 20.15 7.66 11.74
C MET A 260 20.86 8.15 10.47
N LYS A 261 20.34 9.18 9.79
CA LYS A 261 20.85 9.73 8.53
C LYS A 261 20.91 8.68 7.41
N GLU A 262 19.97 7.74 7.43
CA GLU A 262 19.87 6.67 6.44
C GLU A 262 18.90 7.06 5.31
N TYR A 263 19.14 6.49 4.13
CA TYR A 263 18.20 6.61 3.01
C TYR A 263 17.16 5.50 3.04
N GLU A 264 17.57 4.28 3.40
CA GLU A 264 16.66 3.15 3.51
C GLU A 264 15.89 3.19 4.83
N LEU A 265 14.60 2.87 4.78
CA LEU A 265 13.73 2.86 5.97
C LEU A 265 14.30 1.96 7.07
N GLN A 266 14.41 2.48 8.27
CA GLN A 266 14.96 1.76 9.42
C GLN A 266 13.84 1.04 10.20
N VAL A 267 13.11 0.16 9.51
CA VAL A 267 11.92 -0.54 10.08
C VAL A 267 12.27 -1.42 11.28
N VAL A 268 13.45 -2.03 11.29
CA VAL A 268 13.90 -2.87 12.41
C VAL A 268 14.28 -2.01 13.61
N ALA A 269 15.01 -0.92 13.40
CA ALA A 269 15.37 0.01 14.48
C ALA A 269 14.11 0.69 15.09
N ALA A 270 13.10 0.94 14.27
CA ALA A 270 11.83 1.55 14.68
C ALA A 270 10.75 0.55 15.10
N GLN A 271 11.07 -0.74 15.28
CA GLN A 271 10.07 -1.81 15.48
C GLN A 271 9.14 -1.58 16.67
N ASP A 272 9.61 -0.96 17.74
CA ASP A 272 8.79 -0.68 18.91
C ASP A 272 7.79 0.43 18.62
N LEU A 273 8.17 1.44 17.83
CA LEU A 273 7.28 2.51 17.36
C LEU A 273 6.25 2.00 16.34
N ILE A 274 6.55 0.94 15.59
CA ILE A 274 5.56 0.27 14.72
C ILE A 274 4.47 -0.36 15.59
N ALA A 275 4.86 -1.08 16.65
CA ALA A 275 3.90 -1.78 17.50
C ALA A 275 3.16 -0.85 18.45
N LYS A 276 3.88 0.11 19.02
CA LYS A 276 3.36 1.07 20.01
C LYS A 276 3.97 2.45 19.72
N PRO A 277 3.35 3.24 18.84
CA PRO A 277 3.79 4.60 18.57
C PRO A 277 3.81 5.46 19.83
N ASP A 278 4.80 6.34 19.94
CA ASP A 278 4.95 7.32 21.03
C ASP A 278 4.28 8.67 20.71
N GLN A 279 4.04 8.92 19.42
CA GLN A 279 3.31 10.10 18.95
C GLN A 279 1.84 9.77 18.70
N HIS A 280 0.98 10.78 18.86
CA HIS A 280 -0.45 10.64 18.60
C HIS A 280 -0.92 11.71 17.63
N PHE A 281 -1.59 11.28 16.60
CA PHE A 281 -2.26 12.15 15.61
C PHE A 281 -3.73 11.76 15.60
N THR A 282 -4.62 12.74 15.65
CA THR A 282 -6.06 12.50 15.72
C THR A 282 -6.69 12.67 14.35
N ALA A 283 -7.47 11.69 13.95
CA ALA A 283 -8.29 11.77 12.75
C ALA A 283 -9.53 12.63 13.02
N SER A 284 -9.86 13.51 12.10
CA SER A 284 -11.07 14.34 12.13
C SER A 284 -12.05 13.90 11.05
N VAL A 285 -13.34 13.89 11.36
CA VAL A 285 -14.40 13.68 10.37
C VAL A 285 -14.59 14.98 9.58
N LEU A 286 -14.68 14.86 8.24
CA LEU A 286 -14.98 15.96 7.32
C LEU A 286 -16.48 16.07 7.05
#